data_b7bcd0d3107d838964122e510bb212ff
#
_entry.id   b7bcd0d3107d838964122e510bb212ff
#
_cell.length_a   1.000
_cell.length_b   1.000
_cell.length_c   1.000
_cell.angle_alpha   90.00
_cell.angle_beta   90.00
_cell.angle_gamma   90.00
#
_symmetry.space_group_name_H-M   'P 1'
#
loop_
_entity.id
_entity.type
_entity.pdbx_description
1 polymer ?
#
loop_
_entity_poly.entity_id
_entity_poly.type
_entity_poly.pdbx_seq_one_letter_code
_entity_poly.pdbx_strand_id
1 'polypeptide(L)'
;MALDEQLLSMELPFFYKQVFVEQNQSLLSSVAMSLWSLFHVTGKPKVFFSLGRLSNSVIDMLEVYNETYSRDFLSSSSSEEIGALIIIDRNQDYHSSLLTPATYSGLLSEIFDINCANLDLNVKDTKYKKGKVDFCIEEAAATSKNTTMILDSTTDNLYGEIKHRHFSEVLSVLSSKAKLLKNEDIKALGIKEMKHFVATKLQQVTLYKQNLVNHVLACETIISEMSNKFENLKISETDMLNNRNKKLNFTFVDEHFGTDIHIYNSLRLMCLLSLTQGLSYEEYNTLVNKYLLAFGYKYLYVFNNLVNAGLLVQPSSLKLSLNISSLGNLSDRLPRWQSSFQAAANKLKQLPSQPDKVGSSSPSYVFNGGYIPLTAVLCNTILTSETLSEALTKLSPLTELKIGGNVVANLKDGMETLNEKLSNIKLNSELEFGCKDVKSMSKMLKSDPNLGNAFPLKPKSVLVYVIGGVNYAEIAACDVVQTAT
;
A
#
# COMPACT_ATOMS: atom_id res chain seq x y z
N MET A 1 8.24 8.40 -12.54
CA MET A 1 7.65 7.83 -13.76
C MET A 1 6.19 7.54 -13.51
N ALA A 2 5.28 8.03 -14.33
CA ALA A 2 3.88 7.67 -14.20
C ALA A 2 3.69 6.30 -14.85
N LEU A 3 3.31 5.31 -14.06
CA LEU A 3 2.97 3.97 -14.55
C LEU A 3 1.46 3.83 -14.81
N ASP A 4 0.68 4.67 -14.16
CA ASP A 4 -0.75 4.83 -14.30
C ASP A 4 -1.08 6.25 -13.83
N GLU A 5 -2.24 6.80 -14.18
CA GLU A 5 -2.66 8.16 -13.77
C GLU A 5 -2.62 8.38 -12.25
N GLN A 6 -2.74 7.31 -11.49
CA GLN A 6 -2.81 7.35 -10.02
C GLN A 6 -1.54 6.88 -9.31
N LEU A 7 -0.58 6.29 -10.02
CA LEU A 7 0.61 5.68 -9.42
C LEU A 7 1.89 6.30 -9.96
N LEU A 8 2.73 6.78 -9.03
CA LEU A 8 4.10 7.19 -9.28
C LEU A 8 5.04 6.25 -8.52
N SER A 9 6.01 5.66 -9.20
CA SER A 9 7.07 4.88 -8.57
C SER A 9 8.43 5.51 -8.81
N MET A 10 9.30 5.47 -7.79
CA MET A 10 10.69 5.92 -7.91
C MET A 10 11.60 4.83 -8.47
N GLU A 11 11.09 3.58 -8.60
CA GLU A 11 11.83 2.40 -9.08
C GLU A 11 13.21 2.27 -8.43
N LEU A 12 13.27 2.34 -7.10
CA LEU A 12 14.50 2.21 -6.33
C LEU A 12 14.74 0.72 -5.99
N PRO A 13 15.58 0.01 -6.75
CA PRO A 13 15.88 -1.38 -6.48
C PRO A 13 16.57 -1.51 -5.10
N PHE A 14 16.28 -2.59 -4.39
CA PHE A 14 16.85 -2.87 -3.06
C PHE A 14 16.53 -1.84 -1.96
N PHE A 15 15.69 -0.84 -2.21
CA PHE A 15 15.33 0.18 -1.23
C PHE A 15 14.81 -0.43 0.07
N TYR A 16 13.85 -1.35 -0.03
CA TYR A 16 13.28 -2.01 1.14
C TYR A 16 14.34 -2.76 1.95
N LYS A 17 15.23 -3.51 1.28
CA LYS A 17 16.32 -4.24 1.92
C LYS A 17 17.26 -3.29 2.66
N GLN A 18 17.72 -2.23 2.01
CA GLN A 18 18.67 -1.29 2.62
C GLN A 18 18.04 -0.56 3.81
N VAL A 19 16.82 -0.05 3.66
CA VAL A 19 16.19 0.81 4.67
C VAL A 19 15.60 0.02 5.84
N PHE A 20 14.88 -1.08 5.55
CA PHE A 20 14.16 -1.81 6.60
C PHE A 20 14.94 -3.00 7.18
N VAL A 21 15.78 -3.68 6.38
CA VAL A 21 16.55 -4.83 6.85
C VAL A 21 17.93 -4.40 7.35
N GLU A 22 18.67 -3.63 6.54
CA GLU A 22 20.03 -3.17 6.84
C GLU A 22 20.06 -1.88 7.68
N GLN A 23 18.90 -1.23 7.88
CA GLN A 23 18.76 0.03 8.63
C GLN A 23 19.61 1.18 8.06
N ASN A 24 19.90 1.14 6.77
CA ASN A 24 20.65 2.19 6.07
C ASN A 24 19.71 3.28 5.57
N GLN A 25 19.80 4.47 6.13
CA GLN A 25 18.92 5.59 5.82
C GLN A 25 19.46 6.51 4.70
N SER A 26 20.58 6.17 4.08
CA SER A 26 21.20 7.02 3.04
C SER A 26 20.29 7.33 1.85
N LEU A 27 19.39 6.40 1.50
CA LEU A 27 18.44 6.59 0.41
C LEU A 27 17.26 7.53 0.75
N LEU A 28 17.04 7.86 2.02
CA LEU A 28 15.96 8.79 2.40
C LEU A 28 16.19 10.20 1.86
N SER A 29 17.46 10.62 1.70
CA SER A 29 17.79 11.89 1.07
C SER A 29 17.33 11.96 -0.39
N SER A 30 17.42 10.84 -1.13
CA SER A 30 16.92 10.75 -2.51
C SER A 30 15.39 10.83 -2.55
N VAL A 31 14.70 10.24 -1.58
CA VAL A 31 13.24 10.35 -1.42
C VAL A 31 12.85 11.80 -1.16
N ALA A 32 13.49 12.46 -0.19
CA ALA A 32 13.20 13.85 0.15
C ALA A 32 13.48 14.78 -1.05
N MET A 33 14.58 14.59 -1.79
CA MET A 33 14.91 15.38 -2.97
C MET A 33 13.89 15.17 -4.10
N SER A 34 13.39 13.95 -4.29
CA SER A 34 12.38 13.68 -5.31
C SER A 34 11.03 14.30 -4.97
N LEU A 35 10.60 14.25 -3.71
CA LEU A 35 9.41 14.95 -3.25
C LEU A 35 9.59 16.48 -3.36
N TRP A 36 10.75 17.00 -3.01
CA TRP A 36 11.08 18.42 -3.18
C TRP A 36 10.97 18.83 -4.65
N SER A 37 11.52 18.05 -5.58
CA SER A 37 11.43 18.29 -7.02
C SER A 37 9.98 18.23 -7.51
N LEU A 38 9.17 17.32 -6.97
CA LEU A 38 7.75 17.25 -7.29
C LEU A 38 7.02 18.53 -6.84
N PHE A 39 7.35 19.07 -5.66
CA PHE A 39 6.73 20.31 -5.17
C PHE A 39 7.08 21.55 -6.00
N HIS A 40 8.19 21.54 -6.75
CA HIS A 40 8.48 22.60 -7.72
C HIS A 40 7.49 22.60 -8.88
N VAL A 41 6.93 21.45 -9.24
CA VAL A 41 5.96 21.31 -10.35
C VAL A 41 4.52 21.51 -9.86
N THR A 42 4.18 20.90 -8.70
CA THR A 42 2.80 20.82 -8.19
C THR A 42 2.45 21.88 -7.15
N GLY A 43 3.45 22.64 -6.68
CA GLY A 43 3.29 23.48 -5.51
C GLY A 43 3.49 22.71 -4.19
N LYS A 44 3.73 23.46 -3.09
CA LYS A 44 3.93 22.86 -1.75
C LYS A 44 2.60 22.44 -1.14
N PRO A 45 2.51 21.24 -0.54
CA PRO A 45 1.32 20.84 0.21
C PRO A 45 1.06 21.78 1.40
N LYS A 46 -0.22 22.06 1.65
CA LYS A 46 -0.63 22.95 2.75
C LYS A 46 -0.53 22.29 4.12
N VAL A 47 -0.75 20.96 4.16
CA VAL A 47 -0.74 20.16 5.38
C VAL A 47 0.06 18.87 5.12
N PHE A 48 0.86 18.47 6.10
CA PHE A 48 1.65 17.26 6.07
C PHE A 48 1.21 16.32 7.20
N PHE A 49 1.06 15.06 6.86
CA PHE A 49 0.87 13.98 7.82
C PHE A 49 2.02 12.99 7.64
N SER A 50 2.79 12.74 8.68
CA SER A 50 3.85 11.75 8.65
C SER A 50 3.60 10.67 9.69
N LEU A 51 3.66 9.41 9.28
CA LEU A 51 3.42 8.26 10.14
C LEU A 51 4.60 7.31 10.10
N GLY A 52 5.39 7.33 11.16
CA GLY A 52 6.58 6.51 11.34
C GLY A 52 7.87 7.30 11.41
N ARG A 53 8.94 6.62 11.81
CA ARG A 53 10.25 7.25 12.05
C ARG A 53 10.92 7.73 10.76
N LEU A 54 10.85 6.92 9.69
CA LEU A 54 11.47 7.25 8.41
C LEU A 54 10.75 8.42 7.73
N SER A 55 9.43 8.41 7.79
CA SER A 55 8.58 9.51 7.31
C SER A 55 8.93 10.83 8.01
N ASN A 56 9.14 10.80 9.33
CA ASN A 56 9.56 11.97 10.08
C ASN A 56 10.94 12.48 9.61
N SER A 57 11.90 11.57 9.38
CA SER A 57 13.22 11.94 8.87
C SER A 57 13.16 12.57 7.46
N VAL A 58 12.25 12.10 6.61
CA VAL A 58 12.03 12.70 5.28
C VAL A 58 11.47 14.12 5.42
N ILE A 59 10.53 14.35 6.35
CA ILE A 59 10.02 15.71 6.61
C ILE A 59 11.12 16.62 7.12
N ASP A 60 11.95 16.16 8.08
CA ASP A 60 13.07 16.95 8.59
C ASP A 60 14.06 17.35 7.45
N MET A 61 14.31 16.44 6.49
CA MET A 61 15.13 16.74 5.31
C MET A 61 14.43 17.75 4.36
N LEU A 62 13.11 17.64 4.19
CA LEU A 62 12.34 18.60 3.39
C LEU A 62 12.35 20.00 4.02
N GLU A 63 12.38 20.10 5.36
CA GLU A 63 12.54 21.36 6.07
C GLU A 63 13.89 22.00 5.77
N VAL A 64 14.98 21.22 5.84
CA VAL A 64 16.33 21.68 5.47
C VAL A 64 16.39 22.16 4.01
N TYR A 65 15.76 21.42 3.10
CA TYR A 65 15.69 21.85 1.70
C TYR A 65 14.87 23.13 1.52
N ASN A 66 13.78 23.28 2.26
CA ASN A 66 12.99 24.49 2.24
C ASN A 66 13.80 25.71 2.71
N GLU A 67 14.55 25.59 3.80
CA GLU A 67 15.40 26.66 4.29
C GLU A 67 16.54 27.03 3.30
N THR A 68 17.11 26.00 2.67
CA THR A 68 18.27 26.17 1.77
C THR A 68 17.85 26.71 0.40
N TYR A 69 16.77 26.22 -0.17
CA TYR A 69 16.34 26.46 -1.55
C TYR A 69 15.05 27.26 -1.67
N SER A 70 14.54 27.86 -0.61
CA SER A 70 13.26 28.61 -0.63
C SER A 70 13.23 29.76 -1.66
N ARG A 71 14.39 30.33 -1.99
CA ARG A 71 14.50 31.41 -2.98
C ARG A 71 14.21 30.97 -4.41
N ASP A 72 14.34 29.69 -4.71
CA ASP A 72 14.12 29.14 -6.05
C ASP A 72 12.63 28.85 -6.34
N PHE A 73 11.77 28.95 -5.30
CA PHE A 73 10.31 28.85 -5.43
C PHE A 73 9.68 30.13 -5.98
N LEU A 74 10.22 30.68 -7.06
CA LEU A 74 9.62 31.81 -7.73
C LEU A 74 8.33 31.38 -8.46
N SER A 75 7.19 31.67 -7.81
CA SER A 75 5.87 31.88 -8.43
C SER A 75 5.50 30.96 -9.63
N SER A 76 5.60 29.66 -9.50
CA SER A 76 4.79 28.80 -10.35
C SER A 76 3.35 28.84 -9.81
N SER A 77 2.53 29.72 -10.38
CA SER A 77 1.09 29.70 -10.18
C SER A 77 0.49 28.47 -10.89
N SER A 78 0.81 27.26 -10.38
CA SER A 78 0.10 26.07 -10.80
C SER A 78 -1.29 26.12 -10.21
N SER A 79 -2.31 26.01 -11.02
CA SER A 79 -3.71 26.10 -10.66
C SER A 79 -4.19 24.93 -9.76
N GLU A 80 -3.38 23.93 -9.57
CA GLU A 80 -3.69 22.71 -8.79
C GLU A 80 -2.61 22.46 -7.74
N GLU A 81 -2.79 23.06 -6.57
CA GLU A 81 -1.94 22.80 -5.41
C GLU A 81 -2.37 21.48 -4.74
N ILE A 82 -1.39 20.66 -4.33
CA ILE A 82 -1.62 19.51 -3.46
C ILE A 82 -2.13 20.04 -2.10
N GLY A 83 -3.34 19.64 -1.73
CA GLY A 83 -3.96 20.09 -0.49
C GLY A 83 -3.31 19.47 0.75
N ALA A 84 -3.04 18.18 0.72
CA ALA A 84 -2.39 17.45 1.79
C ALA A 84 -1.39 16.41 1.28
N LEU A 85 -0.31 16.20 2.03
CA LEU A 85 0.66 15.13 1.82
C LEU A 85 0.61 14.16 3.01
N ILE A 86 0.52 12.88 2.72
CA ILE A 86 0.60 11.80 3.70
C ILE A 86 1.85 10.98 3.39
N ILE A 87 2.79 10.90 4.33
CA ILE A 87 3.97 10.02 4.22
C ILE A 87 3.84 8.92 5.27
N ILE A 88 3.94 7.66 4.85
CA ILE A 88 3.73 6.51 5.71
C ILE A 88 4.93 5.56 5.58
N ASP A 89 5.47 5.09 6.69
CA ASP A 89 6.44 3.99 6.68
C ASP A 89 5.71 2.66 6.44
N ARG A 90 6.25 1.79 5.59
CA ARG A 90 5.64 0.48 5.29
C ARG A 90 5.40 -0.39 6.55
N ASN A 91 6.26 -0.26 7.56
CA ASN A 91 6.12 -1.01 8.81
C ASN A 91 4.93 -0.58 9.67
N GLN A 92 4.22 0.49 9.32
CA GLN A 92 3.00 0.92 9.99
C GLN A 92 1.79 0.04 9.59
N ASP A 93 1.82 -0.55 8.40
CA ASP A 93 0.79 -1.47 7.92
C ASP A 93 1.39 -2.60 7.07
N TYR A 94 1.97 -3.58 7.74
CA TYR A 94 2.40 -4.82 7.07
C TYR A 94 1.23 -5.72 6.67
N HIS A 95 0.08 -5.61 7.36
CA HIS A 95 -1.08 -6.46 7.11
C HIS A 95 -1.55 -6.34 5.67
N SER A 96 -1.66 -5.12 5.13
CA SER A 96 -2.00 -4.88 3.72
C SER A 96 -1.06 -5.59 2.73
N SER A 97 0.23 -5.77 3.10
CA SER A 97 1.20 -6.46 2.24
C SER A 97 1.20 -7.98 2.40
N LEU A 98 0.68 -8.47 3.53
CA LEU A 98 0.66 -9.90 3.86
C LEU A 98 -0.66 -10.59 3.50
N LEU A 99 -1.73 -9.83 3.28
CA LEU A 99 -3.04 -10.34 2.90
C LEU A 99 -3.13 -10.62 1.40
N THR A 100 -3.92 -11.62 1.05
CA THR A 100 -4.20 -11.95 -0.35
C THR A 100 -5.19 -10.96 -0.94
N PRO A 101 -4.84 -10.22 -2.00
CA PRO A 101 -5.73 -9.26 -2.63
C PRO A 101 -6.88 -9.96 -3.36
N ALA A 102 -8.03 -9.28 -3.44
CA ALA A 102 -9.20 -9.74 -4.17
C ALA A 102 -9.45 -8.95 -5.46
N THR A 103 -8.69 -7.89 -5.72
CA THR A 103 -8.78 -7.07 -6.93
C THR A 103 -8.00 -7.69 -8.08
N TYR A 104 -8.40 -7.40 -9.32
CA TYR A 104 -7.74 -7.92 -10.49
C TYR A 104 -6.26 -7.49 -10.56
N SER A 105 -5.96 -6.21 -10.42
CA SER A 105 -4.58 -5.71 -10.41
C SER A 105 -3.75 -6.26 -9.24
N GLY A 106 -4.37 -6.44 -8.07
CA GLY A 106 -3.73 -7.07 -6.92
C GLY A 106 -3.35 -8.52 -7.21
N LEU A 107 -4.25 -9.31 -7.79
CA LEU A 107 -3.97 -10.70 -8.16
C LEU A 107 -2.96 -10.81 -9.30
N LEU A 108 -2.97 -9.90 -10.27
CA LEU A 108 -1.90 -9.84 -11.27
C LEU A 108 -0.54 -9.68 -10.61
N SER A 109 -0.41 -8.75 -9.65
CA SER A 109 0.85 -8.52 -8.94
C SER A 109 1.26 -9.67 -8.02
N GLU A 110 0.30 -10.47 -7.57
CA GLU A 110 0.55 -11.67 -6.76
C GLU A 110 1.12 -12.83 -7.61
N ILE A 111 0.59 -13.02 -8.80
CA ILE A 111 0.93 -14.18 -9.66
C ILE A 111 2.11 -13.88 -10.57
N PHE A 112 2.17 -12.67 -11.14
CA PHE A 112 3.16 -12.30 -12.14
C PHE A 112 4.18 -11.31 -11.60
N ASP A 113 5.38 -11.32 -12.16
CA ASP A 113 6.36 -10.25 -11.96
C ASP A 113 5.99 -9.06 -12.85
N ILE A 114 5.71 -7.92 -12.23
CA ILE A 114 5.41 -6.67 -12.90
C ILE A 114 6.63 -5.75 -12.79
N ASN A 115 7.23 -5.40 -13.93
CA ASN A 115 8.37 -4.50 -14.00
C ASN A 115 8.03 -3.29 -14.87
N CYS A 116 8.01 -2.09 -14.31
CA CYS A 116 7.66 -0.86 -15.02
C CYS A 116 6.37 -1.00 -15.85
N ALA A 117 5.30 -1.49 -15.24
CA ALA A 117 4.01 -1.82 -15.85
C ALA A 117 4.03 -2.89 -16.94
N ASN A 118 5.14 -3.56 -17.20
CA ASN A 118 5.23 -4.67 -18.12
C ASN A 118 5.04 -5.99 -17.39
N LEU A 119 4.18 -6.84 -17.93
CA LEU A 119 3.85 -8.15 -17.42
C LEU A 119 4.05 -9.19 -18.53
N ASP A 120 4.77 -10.26 -18.23
CA ASP A 120 4.90 -11.41 -19.14
C ASP A 120 3.84 -12.46 -18.79
N LEU A 121 2.96 -12.73 -19.75
CA LEU A 121 1.88 -13.74 -19.62
C LEU A 121 2.39 -15.17 -19.78
N ASN A 122 3.69 -15.39 -19.89
CA ASN A 122 4.23 -16.72 -20.01
C ASN A 122 3.97 -17.50 -18.70
N VAL A 123 3.15 -18.53 -18.79
CA VAL A 123 2.75 -19.39 -17.65
C VAL A 123 3.95 -20.03 -16.93
N LYS A 124 5.11 -20.17 -17.62
CA LYS A 124 6.34 -20.70 -17.02
C LYS A 124 7.03 -19.70 -16.08
N ASP A 125 6.73 -18.42 -16.22
CA ASP A 125 7.38 -17.32 -15.48
C ASP A 125 6.53 -16.74 -14.35
N THR A 126 5.45 -17.41 -13.95
CA THR A 126 4.67 -16.98 -12.77
C THR A 126 5.52 -17.05 -11.51
N LYS A 127 5.29 -16.14 -10.57
CA LYS A 127 5.97 -16.14 -9.25
C LYS A 127 5.81 -17.48 -8.54
N TYR A 128 4.64 -18.11 -8.66
CA TYR A 128 4.34 -19.41 -8.09
C TYR A 128 5.22 -20.54 -8.67
N LYS A 129 5.59 -20.48 -9.93
CA LYS A 129 6.49 -21.47 -10.56
C LYS A 129 7.95 -21.17 -10.28
N LYS A 130 8.37 -19.91 -10.30
CA LYS A 130 9.74 -19.50 -9.94
C LYS A 130 10.09 -19.83 -8.48
N GLY A 131 9.13 -19.81 -7.58
CA GLY A 131 9.29 -20.18 -6.17
C GLY A 131 9.25 -21.67 -5.87
N LYS A 132 8.84 -22.51 -6.83
CA LYS A 132 8.85 -23.97 -6.66
C LYS A 132 10.28 -24.47 -6.75
N VAL A 133 10.66 -25.32 -5.79
CA VAL A 133 11.91 -26.07 -5.87
C VAL A 133 11.71 -27.17 -6.89
N ASP A 134 12.24 -26.99 -8.10
CA ASP A 134 12.20 -28.01 -9.14
C ASP A 134 12.98 -29.26 -8.69
N PHE A 135 12.26 -30.28 -8.28
CA PHE A 135 12.74 -31.65 -8.33
C PHE A 135 12.53 -32.14 -9.76
N CYS A 136 13.52 -31.86 -10.60
CA CYS A 136 13.78 -32.50 -11.87
C CYS A 136 12.57 -33.03 -12.68
N ILE A 137 12.12 -32.26 -13.68
CA ILE A 137 11.79 -32.80 -15.01
C ILE A 137 11.97 -31.64 -16.00
N GLU A 138 12.97 -31.76 -16.86
CA GLU A 138 13.09 -30.95 -18.09
C GLU A 138 11.92 -31.32 -19.02
N GLU A 139 10.82 -30.62 -18.89
CA GLU A 139 9.79 -30.67 -19.94
C GLU A 139 10.23 -29.80 -21.12
N ALA A 140 10.22 -30.44 -22.29
CA ALA A 140 10.62 -29.87 -23.56
C ALA A 140 10.08 -28.48 -23.81
N ALA A 141 10.97 -27.58 -24.20
CA ALA A 141 10.70 -26.21 -24.61
C ALA A 141 9.65 -26.17 -25.73
N ALA A 142 8.39 -26.00 -25.38
CA ALA A 142 7.39 -25.53 -26.32
C ALA A 142 7.71 -24.06 -26.61
N THR A 143 7.86 -23.72 -27.89
CA THR A 143 8.06 -22.35 -28.40
C THR A 143 6.84 -21.50 -28.04
N SER A 144 6.81 -20.97 -26.83
CA SER A 144 5.80 -19.99 -26.43
C SER A 144 6.20 -18.63 -26.99
N LYS A 145 5.35 -18.05 -27.82
CA LYS A 145 5.44 -16.63 -28.16
C LYS A 145 5.40 -15.84 -26.86
N ASN A 146 6.44 -15.07 -26.56
CA ASN A 146 6.43 -14.15 -25.42
C ASN A 146 5.29 -13.16 -25.63
N THR A 147 4.23 -13.31 -24.86
CA THR A 147 3.08 -12.38 -24.89
C THR A 147 3.24 -11.43 -23.72
N THR A 148 3.81 -10.26 -23.99
CA THR A 148 3.92 -9.18 -23.01
C THR A 148 2.64 -8.35 -23.01
N MET A 149 2.17 -7.98 -21.83
CA MET A 149 1.05 -7.07 -21.61
C MET A 149 1.53 -5.83 -20.87
N ILE A 150 1.09 -4.66 -21.33
CA ILE A 150 1.38 -3.38 -20.67
C ILE A 150 0.18 -2.98 -19.83
N LEU A 151 0.41 -2.75 -18.54
CA LEU A 151 -0.62 -2.32 -17.58
C LEU A 151 -0.71 -0.79 -17.55
N ASP A 152 -1.34 -0.22 -18.57
CA ASP A 152 -1.53 1.21 -18.71
C ASP A 152 -2.98 1.51 -19.12
N SER A 153 -3.70 2.22 -18.26
CA SER A 153 -5.11 2.57 -18.50
C SER A 153 -5.31 3.58 -19.63
N THR A 154 -4.26 4.30 -20.04
CA THR A 154 -4.35 5.26 -21.15
C THR A 154 -4.33 4.57 -22.52
N THR A 155 -3.57 3.49 -22.64
CA THR A 155 -3.45 2.70 -23.85
C THR A 155 -4.42 1.52 -23.90
N ASP A 156 -4.79 0.98 -22.73
CA ASP A 156 -5.74 -0.12 -22.55
C ASP A 156 -6.94 0.31 -21.71
N ASN A 157 -7.98 0.78 -22.38
CA ASN A 157 -9.24 1.16 -21.73
C ASN A 157 -9.91 -0.01 -20.99
N LEU A 158 -9.68 -1.25 -21.45
CA LEU A 158 -10.23 -2.43 -20.81
C LEU A 158 -9.54 -2.65 -19.45
N TYR A 159 -8.22 -2.53 -19.38
CA TYR A 159 -7.48 -2.56 -18.12
C TYR A 159 -7.97 -1.46 -17.18
N GLY A 160 -8.12 -0.22 -17.67
CA GLY A 160 -8.66 0.90 -16.89
C GLY A 160 -10.01 0.60 -16.24
N GLU A 161 -10.88 -0.14 -16.94
CA GLU A 161 -12.22 -0.51 -16.42
C GLU A 161 -12.17 -1.65 -15.38
N ILE A 162 -11.24 -2.61 -15.52
CA ILE A 162 -11.21 -3.84 -14.69
C ILE A 162 -10.17 -3.84 -13.59
N LYS A 163 -9.15 -2.97 -13.63
CA LYS A 163 -7.98 -3.01 -12.74
C LYS A 163 -8.34 -3.04 -11.25
N HIS A 164 -9.31 -2.24 -10.83
CA HIS A 164 -9.74 -2.12 -9.44
C HIS A 164 -11.00 -2.94 -9.10
N ARG A 165 -11.57 -3.68 -10.08
CA ARG A 165 -12.73 -4.53 -9.78
C ARG A 165 -12.36 -5.74 -8.96
N HIS A 166 -13.31 -6.19 -8.15
CA HIS A 166 -13.20 -7.49 -7.48
C HIS A 166 -13.12 -8.59 -8.54
N PHE A 167 -12.21 -9.56 -8.36
CA PHE A 167 -11.89 -10.57 -9.38
C PHE A 167 -13.12 -11.38 -9.84
N SER A 168 -14.07 -11.65 -8.94
CA SER A 168 -15.31 -12.36 -9.29
C SER A 168 -16.15 -11.66 -10.38
N GLU A 169 -16.01 -10.34 -10.53
CA GLU A 169 -16.77 -9.56 -11.52
C GLU A 169 -16.05 -9.46 -12.85
N VAL A 170 -14.73 -9.61 -12.87
CA VAL A 170 -13.87 -9.37 -14.05
C VAL A 170 -14.28 -10.25 -15.23
N LEU A 171 -14.48 -11.56 -15.00
CA LEU A 171 -14.86 -12.48 -16.06
C LEU A 171 -16.21 -12.14 -16.69
N SER A 172 -17.16 -11.63 -15.92
CA SER A 172 -18.46 -11.20 -16.42
C SER A 172 -18.34 -9.97 -17.32
N VAL A 173 -17.47 -9.03 -16.94
CA VAL A 173 -17.15 -7.83 -17.75
C VAL A 173 -16.46 -8.24 -19.05
N LEU A 174 -15.42 -9.07 -18.99
CA LEU A 174 -14.71 -9.54 -20.18
C LEU A 174 -15.65 -10.31 -21.13
N SER A 175 -16.55 -11.15 -20.60
CA SER A 175 -17.55 -11.88 -21.39
C SER A 175 -18.53 -10.93 -22.08
N SER A 176 -19.02 -9.90 -21.39
CA SER A 176 -19.92 -8.91 -21.97
C SER A 176 -19.26 -8.11 -23.10
N LYS A 177 -17.98 -7.70 -22.90
CA LYS A 177 -17.20 -7.02 -23.94
C LYS A 177 -16.92 -7.91 -25.16
N ALA A 178 -16.63 -9.19 -24.93
CA ALA A 178 -16.48 -10.16 -26.03
C ALA A 178 -17.76 -10.33 -26.86
N LYS A 179 -18.92 -10.32 -26.21
CA LYS A 179 -20.22 -10.38 -26.91
C LYS A 179 -20.49 -9.14 -27.73
N LEU A 180 -20.16 -7.95 -27.25
CA LEU A 180 -20.31 -6.70 -27.99
C LEU A 180 -19.46 -6.72 -29.27
N LEU A 181 -18.22 -7.21 -29.21
CA LEU A 181 -17.35 -7.34 -30.37
C LEU A 181 -17.89 -8.30 -31.47
N LYS A 182 -18.64 -9.34 -31.05
CA LYS A 182 -19.30 -10.24 -32.03
C LYS A 182 -20.48 -9.59 -32.76
N ASN A 183 -21.16 -8.68 -32.09
CA ASN A 183 -22.35 -8.02 -32.66
C ASN A 183 -21.98 -6.84 -33.57
N GLU A 184 -20.77 -6.34 -33.52
CA GLU A 184 -20.23 -5.32 -34.45
C GLU A 184 -19.77 -5.90 -35.80
N ASP A 185 -20.28 -7.06 -36.20
CA ASP A 185 -20.02 -7.63 -37.52
C ASP A 185 -20.44 -6.66 -38.64
N ILE A 186 -19.45 -6.33 -39.47
CA ILE A 186 -19.38 -5.38 -40.58
C ILE A 186 -20.40 -5.66 -41.68
N LYS A 187 -21.67 -5.88 -41.37
CA LYS A 187 -22.64 -6.39 -42.34
C LYS A 187 -23.28 -5.36 -43.25
N ALA A 188 -22.97 -4.05 -43.13
CA ALA A 188 -23.69 -3.05 -43.95
C ALA A 188 -22.91 -1.74 -44.25
N LEU A 189 -21.59 -1.75 -44.33
CA LEU A 189 -20.83 -0.54 -44.66
C LEU A 189 -20.61 -0.39 -46.17
N GLY A 190 -20.89 0.79 -46.71
CA GLY A 190 -20.53 1.16 -48.07
C GLY A 190 -19.02 1.21 -48.26
N ILE A 191 -18.51 1.11 -49.50
CA ILE A 191 -17.09 1.00 -49.82
C ILE A 191 -16.28 2.22 -49.27
N LYS A 192 -16.84 3.41 -49.20
CA LYS A 192 -16.20 4.61 -48.65
C LYS A 192 -16.08 4.55 -47.14
N GLU A 193 -17.14 4.08 -46.46
CA GLU A 193 -17.18 3.89 -45.01
C GLU A 193 -16.25 2.75 -44.58
N MET A 194 -16.17 1.68 -45.40
CA MET A 194 -15.25 0.57 -45.19
C MET A 194 -13.79 1.00 -45.27
N LYS A 195 -13.41 1.85 -46.24
CA LYS A 195 -12.06 2.42 -46.33
C LYS A 195 -11.73 3.30 -45.15
N HIS A 196 -12.66 4.12 -44.68
CA HIS A 196 -12.47 4.96 -43.49
C HIS A 196 -12.37 4.09 -42.20
N PHE A 197 -13.20 3.06 -42.10
CA PHE A 197 -13.16 2.12 -40.97
C PHE A 197 -11.82 1.37 -40.94
N VAL A 198 -11.35 0.85 -42.07
CA VAL A 198 -10.05 0.16 -42.18
C VAL A 198 -8.90 1.10 -41.80
N ALA A 199 -8.94 2.35 -42.24
CA ALA A 199 -7.86 3.32 -42.01
C ALA A 199 -7.82 3.82 -40.53
N THR A 200 -8.95 3.89 -39.83
CA THR A 200 -9.05 4.55 -38.51
C THR A 200 -9.43 3.61 -37.39
N LYS A 201 -10.37 2.69 -37.61
CA LYS A 201 -10.94 1.84 -36.53
C LYS A 201 -10.37 0.42 -36.49
N LEU A 202 -9.95 -0.14 -37.63
CA LEU A 202 -9.51 -1.56 -37.67
C LEU A 202 -8.33 -1.82 -36.75
N GLN A 203 -7.35 -0.91 -36.72
CA GLN A 203 -6.16 -1.05 -35.87
C GLN A 203 -6.56 -1.01 -34.40
N GLN A 204 -7.43 -0.09 -33.98
CA GLN A 204 -7.95 0.02 -32.62
C GLN A 204 -8.75 -1.22 -32.21
N VAL A 205 -9.60 -1.74 -33.08
CA VAL A 205 -10.39 -2.96 -32.82
C VAL A 205 -9.47 -4.18 -32.70
N THR A 206 -8.42 -4.26 -33.50
CA THR A 206 -7.45 -5.34 -33.43
C THR A 206 -6.66 -5.29 -32.13
N LEU A 207 -6.19 -4.12 -31.71
CA LEU A 207 -5.51 -3.92 -30.43
C LEU A 207 -6.43 -4.27 -29.26
N TYR A 208 -7.69 -3.80 -29.28
CA TYR A 208 -8.67 -4.10 -28.26
C TYR A 208 -8.96 -5.61 -28.14
N LYS A 209 -9.08 -6.32 -29.29
CA LYS A 209 -9.23 -7.78 -29.30
C LYS A 209 -8.02 -8.49 -28.70
N GLN A 210 -6.81 -8.01 -28.99
CA GLN A 210 -5.58 -8.56 -28.42
C GLN A 210 -5.52 -8.35 -26.91
N ASN A 211 -5.84 -7.14 -26.42
CA ASN A 211 -5.91 -6.83 -25.00
C ASN A 211 -6.94 -7.72 -24.28
N LEU A 212 -8.12 -7.90 -24.89
CA LEU A 212 -9.15 -8.78 -24.34
C LEU A 212 -8.64 -10.23 -24.19
N VAL A 213 -7.95 -10.76 -25.22
CA VAL A 213 -7.37 -12.10 -25.15
C VAL A 213 -6.30 -12.18 -24.06
N ASN A 214 -5.45 -11.18 -23.94
CA ASN A 214 -4.41 -11.12 -22.91
C ASN A 214 -5.01 -11.13 -21.51
N HIS A 215 -6.07 -10.34 -21.26
CA HIS A 215 -6.77 -10.34 -19.97
C HIS A 215 -7.47 -11.66 -19.67
N VAL A 216 -8.04 -12.34 -20.66
CA VAL A 216 -8.62 -13.68 -20.49
C VAL A 216 -7.54 -14.68 -20.10
N LEU A 217 -6.39 -14.70 -20.79
CA LEU A 217 -5.26 -15.56 -20.46
C LEU A 217 -4.71 -15.29 -19.05
N ALA A 218 -4.62 -14.01 -18.67
CA ALA A 218 -4.22 -13.64 -17.30
C ALA A 218 -5.21 -14.16 -16.26
N CYS A 219 -6.52 -14.02 -16.49
CA CYS A 219 -7.56 -14.58 -15.61
C CYS A 219 -7.49 -16.10 -15.52
N GLU A 220 -7.28 -16.80 -16.64
CA GLU A 220 -7.13 -18.25 -16.67
C GLU A 220 -5.93 -18.71 -15.81
N THR A 221 -4.80 -18.01 -15.93
CA THR A 221 -3.60 -18.28 -15.12
C THR A 221 -3.88 -18.05 -13.64
N ILE A 222 -4.52 -16.92 -13.28
CA ILE A 222 -4.89 -16.62 -11.89
C ILE A 222 -5.79 -17.73 -11.33
N ILE A 223 -6.83 -18.15 -12.04
CA ILE A 223 -7.73 -19.22 -11.62
C ILE A 223 -6.97 -20.52 -11.43
N SER A 224 -6.10 -20.87 -12.37
CA SER A 224 -5.31 -22.12 -12.32
C SER A 224 -4.39 -22.17 -11.09
N GLU A 225 -3.75 -21.08 -10.73
CA GLU A 225 -2.80 -21.03 -9.61
C GLU A 225 -3.51 -20.89 -8.23
N MET A 226 -4.69 -20.28 -8.18
CA MET A 226 -5.38 -19.97 -6.93
C MET A 226 -6.60 -20.84 -6.60
N SER A 227 -7.14 -21.62 -7.56
CA SER A 227 -8.50 -22.17 -7.55
C SER A 227 -8.96 -22.90 -6.27
N ASN A 228 -8.17 -23.82 -5.76
CA ASN A 228 -8.59 -24.65 -4.60
C ASN A 228 -8.07 -24.13 -3.24
N LYS A 229 -7.15 -23.17 -3.27
CA LYS A 229 -6.46 -22.66 -2.08
C LYS A 229 -7.05 -21.35 -1.59
N PHE A 230 -7.69 -20.60 -2.48
CA PHE A 230 -8.11 -19.22 -2.22
C PHE A 230 -9.12 -19.10 -1.07
N GLU A 231 -10.15 -19.94 -1.03
CA GLU A 231 -11.18 -19.86 0.02
C GLU A 231 -10.61 -20.24 1.40
N ASN A 232 -9.79 -21.28 1.49
CA ASN A 232 -9.18 -21.68 2.75
C ASN A 232 -8.19 -20.62 3.24
N LEU A 233 -7.44 -20.01 2.32
CA LEU A 233 -6.52 -18.92 2.61
C LEU A 233 -7.26 -17.70 3.14
N LYS A 234 -8.33 -17.29 2.48
CA LYS A 234 -9.21 -16.17 2.89
C LYS A 234 -9.79 -16.40 4.28
N ILE A 235 -10.29 -17.60 4.58
CA ILE A 235 -10.85 -17.93 5.89
C ILE A 235 -9.77 -17.82 6.95
N SER A 236 -8.60 -18.41 6.74
CA SER A 236 -7.49 -18.37 7.69
C SER A 236 -6.96 -16.95 7.91
N GLU A 237 -6.77 -16.16 6.84
CA GLU A 237 -6.36 -14.75 6.94
C GLU A 237 -7.38 -13.92 7.73
N THR A 238 -8.68 -14.11 7.47
CA THR A 238 -9.77 -13.42 8.19
C THR A 238 -9.80 -13.81 9.67
N ASP A 239 -9.61 -15.09 9.98
CA ASP A 239 -9.55 -15.58 11.37
C ASP A 239 -8.32 -15.05 12.11
N MET A 240 -7.16 -14.98 11.43
CA MET A 240 -5.95 -14.37 12.00
C MET A 240 -6.17 -12.89 12.34
N LEU A 241 -6.75 -12.11 11.43
CA LEU A 241 -7.06 -10.69 11.64
C LEU A 241 -8.02 -10.48 12.82
N ASN A 242 -9.02 -11.32 12.95
CA ASN A 242 -10.03 -11.22 14.01
C ASN A 242 -9.64 -11.95 15.32
N ASN A 243 -8.40 -12.45 15.41
CA ASN A 243 -7.90 -13.23 16.56
C ASN A 243 -8.78 -14.44 16.93
N ARG A 244 -9.28 -15.11 15.91
CA ARG A 244 -10.10 -16.32 16.08
C ARG A 244 -9.27 -17.55 15.76
N ASN A 245 -9.66 -18.67 16.35
CA ASN A 245 -9.19 -20.01 15.96
C ASN A 245 -7.65 -20.16 15.87
N LYS A 246 -6.86 -19.54 16.78
CA LYS A 246 -5.39 -19.54 16.74
C LYS A 246 -4.79 -20.94 16.48
N LYS A 247 -5.31 -21.99 17.15
CA LYS A 247 -4.80 -23.35 16.97
C LYS A 247 -5.03 -23.87 15.54
N LEU A 248 -6.21 -23.59 14.95
CA LEU A 248 -6.51 -23.99 13.58
C LEU A 248 -5.64 -23.20 12.59
N ASN A 249 -5.45 -21.91 12.81
CA ASN A 249 -4.57 -21.08 11.98
C ASN A 249 -3.12 -21.55 12.05
N PHE A 250 -2.63 -21.90 13.23
CA PHE A 250 -1.29 -22.49 13.39
C PHE A 250 -1.18 -23.79 12.62
N THR A 251 -2.14 -24.72 12.77
CA THR A 251 -2.16 -26.00 12.04
C THR A 251 -2.21 -25.76 10.52
N PHE A 252 -3.03 -24.80 10.07
CA PHE A 252 -3.09 -24.42 8.64
C PHE A 252 -1.73 -23.95 8.10
N VAL A 253 -1.04 -23.06 8.83
CA VAL A 253 0.31 -22.60 8.45
C VAL A 253 1.31 -23.75 8.48
N ASP A 254 1.24 -24.60 9.50
CA ASP A 254 2.11 -25.77 9.65
C ASP A 254 1.93 -26.78 8.50
N GLU A 255 0.69 -27.08 8.13
CA GLU A 255 0.38 -27.96 6.99
C GLU A 255 0.81 -27.33 5.65
N HIS A 256 0.68 -26.02 5.53
CA HIS A 256 1.05 -25.29 4.33
C HIS A 256 2.55 -25.45 3.99
N PHE A 257 3.43 -25.50 5.00
CA PHE A 257 4.86 -25.83 4.79
C PHE A 257 5.10 -27.24 4.26
N GLY A 258 4.17 -28.16 4.48
CA GLY A 258 4.29 -29.54 3.97
C GLY A 258 3.66 -29.78 2.59
N THR A 259 2.68 -28.98 2.24
CA THR A 259 1.85 -29.19 1.03
C THR A 259 2.09 -28.18 -0.06
N ASP A 260 2.40 -26.93 0.29
CA ASP A 260 2.71 -25.89 -0.68
C ASP A 260 4.23 -25.81 -0.92
N ILE A 261 4.60 -26.01 -2.15
CA ILE A 261 6.00 -25.99 -2.59
C ILE A 261 6.50 -24.54 -2.74
N HIS A 262 5.61 -23.55 -2.55
CA HIS A 262 5.94 -22.14 -2.74
C HIS A 262 6.60 -21.52 -1.51
N ILE A 263 7.85 -21.11 -1.65
CA ILE A 263 8.70 -20.60 -0.56
C ILE A 263 8.09 -19.39 0.16
N TYR A 264 7.51 -18.45 -0.61
CA TYR A 264 7.07 -17.16 -0.05
C TYR A 264 5.70 -17.21 0.63
N ASN A 265 4.77 -18.02 0.12
CA ASN A 265 3.40 -18.06 0.67
C ASN A 265 3.38 -18.54 2.11
N SER A 266 4.14 -19.57 2.42
CA SER A 266 4.25 -20.09 3.78
C SER A 266 4.86 -19.09 4.74
N LEU A 267 5.91 -18.36 4.30
CA LEU A 267 6.52 -17.29 5.10
C LEU A 267 5.56 -16.13 5.33
N ARG A 268 4.80 -15.73 4.31
CA ARG A 268 3.80 -14.67 4.41
C ARG A 268 2.75 -14.99 5.48
N LEU A 269 2.21 -16.20 5.46
CA LEU A 269 1.24 -16.65 6.46
C LEU A 269 1.83 -16.72 7.87
N MET A 270 3.07 -17.19 8.01
CA MET A 270 3.78 -17.20 9.30
C MET A 270 3.96 -15.78 9.84
N CYS A 271 4.34 -14.82 8.98
CA CYS A 271 4.46 -13.41 9.35
C CYS A 271 3.12 -12.83 9.78
N LEU A 272 2.05 -13.09 9.02
CA LEU A 272 0.70 -12.64 9.36
C LEU A 272 0.24 -13.18 10.70
N LEU A 273 0.41 -14.48 10.94
CA LEU A 273 0.09 -15.12 12.22
C LEU A 273 0.89 -14.51 13.38
N SER A 274 2.18 -14.27 13.17
CA SER A 274 3.07 -13.65 14.17
C SER A 274 2.64 -12.23 14.53
N LEU A 275 2.24 -11.42 13.56
CA LEU A 275 1.86 -10.02 13.77
C LEU A 275 0.44 -9.85 14.34
N THR A 276 -0.48 -10.79 14.04
CA THR A 276 -1.89 -10.69 14.46
C THR A 276 -2.16 -11.41 15.77
N GLN A 277 -1.76 -12.67 15.89
CA GLN A 277 -2.07 -13.55 17.01
C GLN A 277 -0.87 -13.85 17.92
N GLY A 278 0.34 -13.56 17.42
CA GLY A 278 1.60 -13.87 18.09
C GLY A 278 1.91 -15.37 18.08
N LEU A 279 3.19 -15.69 18.13
CA LEU A 279 3.71 -17.05 18.22
C LEU A 279 4.37 -17.27 19.60
N SER A 280 4.14 -18.43 20.22
CA SER A 280 4.96 -18.86 21.35
C SER A 280 6.36 -19.27 20.86
N TYR A 281 7.31 -19.40 21.78
CA TYR A 281 8.66 -19.86 21.46
C TYR A 281 8.67 -21.24 20.79
N GLU A 282 7.83 -22.15 21.27
CA GLU A 282 7.71 -23.50 20.73
C GLU A 282 7.07 -23.49 19.33
N GLU A 283 5.97 -22.74 19.14
CA GLU A 283 5.31 -22.57 17.86
C GLU A 283 6.26 -21.97 16.82
N TYR A 284 7.01 -20.93 17.18
CA TYR A 284 7.99 -20.28 16.32
C TYR A 284 9.06 -21.27 15.86
N ASN A 285 9.70 -21.98 16.80
CA ASN A 285 10.76 -22.93 16.47
C ASN A 285 10.25 -24.12 15.62
N THR A 286 9.02 -24.58 15.89
CA THR A 286 8.40 -25.65 15.08
C THR A 286 8.25 -25.22 13.64
N LEU A 287 7.69 -24.04 13.38
CA LEU A 287 7.52 -23.52 12.03
C LEU A 287 8.85 -23.26 11.32
N VAL A 288 9.82 -22.65 12.01
CA VAL A 288 11.17 -22.40 11.46
C VAL A 288 11.85 -23.71 11.07
N ASN A 289 11.88 -24.69 11.97
CA ASN A 289 12.50 -25.99 11.71
C ASN A 289 11.82 -26.71 10.54
N LYS A 290 10.48 -26.70 10.50
CA LYS A 290 9.72 -27.32 9.41
C LYS A 290 10.01 -26.65 8.07
N TYR A 291 10.07 -25.34 8.04
CA TYR A 291 10.44 -24.58 6.85
C TYR A 291 11.86 -24.92 6.35
N LEU A 292 12.83 -24.94 7.28
CA LEU A 292 14.22 -25.27 6.94
C LEU A 292 14.38 -26.71 6.46
N LEU A 293 13.59 -27.65 7.01
CA LEU A 293 13.56 -29.04 6.54
C LEU A 293 12.93 -29.15 5.14
N ALA A 294 11.89 -28.37 4.85
CA ALA A 294 11.21 -28.41 3.55
C ALA A 294 12.02 -27.73 2.45
N PHE A 295 12.63 -26.60 2.71
CA PHE A 295 13.25 -25.74 1.68
C PHE A 295 14.79 -25.65 1.78
N GLY A 296 15.36 -26.13 2.87
CA GLY A 296 16.81 -26.19 3.10
C GLY A 296 17.36 -25.09 4.02
N TYR A 297 18.46 -25.42 4.70
CA TYR A 297 19.11 -24.54 5.69
C TYR A 297 19.68 -23.23 5.12
N LYS A 298 19.84 -23.13 3.80
CA LYS A 298 20.25 -21.88 3.14
C LYS A 298 19.31 -20.71 3.42
N TYR A 299 18.06 -20.98 3.78
CA TYR A 299 17.05 -19.96 4.11
C TYR A 299 17.06 -19.50 5.57
N LEU A 300 17.99 -19.97 6.40
CA LEU A 300 18.10 -19.54 7.80
C LEU A 300 18.20 -18.00 7.94
N TYR A 301 18.96 -17.38 7.05
CA TYR A 301 19.11 -15.91 7.05
C TYR A 301 17.83 -15.14 6.75
N VAL A 302 16.88 -15.77 6.07
CA VAL A 302 15.58 -15.16 5.77
C VAL A 302 14.84 -14.80 7.07
N PHE A 303 14.84 -15.68 8.05
CA PHE A 303 14.18 -15.43 9.34
C PHE A 303 14.82 -14.25 10.07
N ASN A 304 16.14 -14.15 10.07
CA ASN A 304 16.83 -13.00 10.65
C ASN A 304 16.45 -11.68 9.91
N ASN A 305 16.38 -11.72 8.58
CA ASN A 305 15.97 -10.56 7.79
C ASN A 305 14.51 -10.16 8.06
N LEU A 306 13.60 -11.13 8.19
CA LEU A 306 12.20 -10.87 8.53
C LEU A 306 12.05 -10.25 9.92
N VAL A 307 12.82 -10.73 10.90
CA VAL A 307 12.88 -10.15 12.25
C VAL A 307 13.46 -8.73 12.21
N ASN A 308 14.55 -8.52 11.48
CA ASN A 308 15.17 -7.20 11.31
C ASN A 308 14.23 -6.19 10.65
N ALA A 309 13.45 -6.63 9.66
CA ALA A 309 12.44 -5.80 9.00
C ALA A 309 11.19 -5.55 9.86
N GLY A 310 11.01 -6.31 10.96
CA GLY A 310 9.81 -6.23 11.79
C GLY A 310 8.60 -6.98 11.24
N LEU A 311 8.78 -7.83 10.22
CA LEU A 311 7.73 -8.68 9.65
C LEU A 311 7.46 -9.93 10.48
N LEU A 312 8.43 -10.36 11.28
CA LEU A 312 8.33 -11.52 12.14
C LEU A 312 8.80 -11.16 13.55
N VAL A 313 8.02 -11.53 14.55
CA VAL A 313 8.38 -11.32 15.96
C VAL A 313 9.00 -12.61 16.51
N GLN A 314 10.27 -12.53 16.88
CA GLN A 314 10.93 -13.67 17.53
C GLN A 314 10.61 -13.66 19.03
N PRO A 315 9.93 -14.70 19.54
CA PRO A 315 9.62 -14.79 20.96
C PRO A 315 10.90 -15.09 21.76
N SER A 316 11.08 -14.42 22.91
CA SER A 316 12.21 -14.68 23.80
C SER A 316 12.01 -16.01 24.52
N SER A 317 13.03 -16.85 24.55
CA SER A 317 13.03 -18.13 25.29
C SER A 317 13.04 -17.96 26.83
N LEU A 318 13.38 -16.77 27.30
CA LEU A 318 13.55 -16.46 28.70
C LEU A 318 12.50 -15.46 29.18
N LYS A 319 11.52 -15.95 29.92
CA LYS A 319 10.77 -15.14 30.89
C LYS A 319 11.66 -14.79 32.10
N LEU A 320 12.93 -14.44 31.86
CA LEU A 320 13.78 -13.89 32.88
C LEU A 320 13.49 -12.40 32.95
N SER A 321 12.94 -11.97 34.06
CA SER A 321 12.81 -10.61 34.53
C SER A 321 14.16 -9.95 34.78
N LEU A 322 15.08 -10.06 33.84
CA LEU A 322 16.31 -9.30 33.81
C LEU A 322 16.09 -8.10 32.91
N ASN A 323 16.16 -6.91 33.52
CA ASN A 323 16.23 -5.64 32.85
C ASN A 323 17.42 -5.63 31.86
N ILE A 324 17.26 -6.26 30.70
CA ILE A 324 18.28 -6.22 29.64
C ILE A 324 17.96 -5.01 28.80
N SER A 325 18.52 -3.88 29.22
CA SER A 325 18.59 -2.62 28.47
C SER A 325 19.29 -2.73 27.10
N SER A 326 19.82 -3.91 26.76
CA SER A 326 20.49 -4.17 25.48
C SER A 326 19.60 -4.77 24.39
N LEU A 327 18.37 -5.20 24.70
CA LEU A 327 17.36 -5.66 23.73
C LEU A 327 16.43 -4.54 23.26
N GLY A 328 16.74 -3.29 23.62
CA GLY A 328 15.96 -2.10 23.28
C GLY A 328 15.74 -1.85 21.77
N ASN A 329 16.54 -2.48 20.91
CA ASN A 329 16.49 -2.21 19.48
C ASN A 329 15.37 -2.98 18.74
N LEU A 330 14.77 -4.01 19.30
CA LEU A 330 13.74 -4.79 18.62
C LEU A 330 12.33 -4.24 18.88
N SER A 331 12.05 -3.80 20.11
CA SER A 331 10.78 -3.14 20.44
C SER A 331 10.63 -1.78 19.78
N ASP A 332 11.75 -1.10 19.48
CA ASP A 332 11.76 0.20 18.79
C ASP A 332 11.53 0.07 17.27
N ARG A 333 11.63 -1.13 16.70
CA ARG A 333 11.43 -1.39 15.27
C ARG A 333 9.97 -1.60 14.89
N LEU A 334 9.17 -2.15 15.80
CA LEU A 334 7.73 -2.30 15.62
C LEU A 334 7.03 -1.04 16.15
N PRO A 335 6.11 -0.46 15.38
CA PRO A 335 5.26 0.60 15.89
C PRO A 335 4.54 0.14 17.16
N ARG A 336 4.45 1.00 18.18
CA ARG A 336 3.84 0.66 19.47
C ARG A 336 2.40 0.15 19.37
N TRP A 337 1.69 0.52 18.32
CA TRP A 337 0.32 0.09 18.08
C TRP A 337 0.21 -1.37 17.57
N GLN A 338 1.25 -1.93 16.96
CA GLN A 338 1.26 -3.32 16.49
C GLN A 338 1.28 -4.33 17.65
N SER A 339 1.82 -3.98 18.82
CA SER A 339 1.75 -4.83 20.00
C SER A 339 0.30 -5.07 20.50
N SER A 340 -0.64 -4.25 20.04
CA SER A 340 -2.09 -4.34 20.32
C SER A 340 -2.90 -4.15 19.04
N PHE A 341 -2.49 -4.82 17.95
CA PHE A 341 -3.05 -4.68 16.62
C PHE A 341 -4.57 -4.58 16.59
N GLN A 342 -5.26 -5.50 17.26
CA GLN A 342 -6.72 -5.52 17.21
C GLN A 342 -7.37 -4.32 17.89
N ALA A 343 -6.82 -3.87 19.02
CA ALA A 343 -7.33 -2.70 19.71
C ALA A 343 -7.17 -1.44 18.84
N ALA A 344 -6.05 -1.32 18.14
CA ALA A 344 -5.79 -0.22 17.21
C ALA A 344 -6.65 -0.33 15.95
N ALA A 345 -6.69 -1.50 15.32
CA ALA A 345 -7.44 -1.75 14.09
C ALA A 345 -8.97 -1.55 14.29
N ASN A 346 -9.51 -1.96 15.45
CA ASN A 346 -10.91 -1.73 15.79
C ASN A 346 -11.21 -0.23 15.99
N LYS A 347 -10.33 0.51 16.67
CA LYS A 347 -10.49 1.96 16.86
C LYS A 347 -10.40 2.73 15.55
N LEU A 348 -9.53 2.28 14.64
CA LEU A 348 -9.37 2.86 13.29
C LEU A 348 -10.42 2.34 12.30
N LYS A 349 -11.31 1.44 12.72
CA LYS A 349 -12.32 0.79 11.88
C LYS A 349 -11.74 0.05 10.67
N GLN A 350 -10.54 -0.49 10.82
CA GLN A 350 -9.89 -1.30 9.78
C GLN A 350 -10.48 -2.71 9.66
N LEU A 351 -11.10 -3.23 10.74
CA LEU A 351 -11.77 -4.53 10.76
C LEU A 351 -13.28 -4.34 10.68
N PRO A 352 -13.92 -4.63 9.53
CA PRO A 352 -15.38 -4.54 9.39
C PRO A 352 -16.09 -5.54 10.27
N SER A 353 -17.19 -5.12 10.91
CA SER A 353 -17.97 -5.97 11.82
C SER A 353 -18.70 -7.13 11.12
N GLN A 354 -18.98 -7.00 9.84
CA GLN A 354 -19.67 -7.99 9.01
C GLN A 354 -19.02 -8.07 7.62
N PRO A 355 -17.93 -8.85 7.47
CA PRO A 355 -17.18 -8.92 6.21
C PRO A 355 -18.02 -9.45 5.03
N ASP A 356 -18.93 -10.38 5.26
CA ASP A 356 -19.72 -11.01 4.20
C ASP A 356 -20.83 -10.13 3.58
N LYS A 357 -21.13 -8.99 4.21
CA LYS A 357 -22.15 -8.03 3.71
C LYS A 357 -21.58 -6.77 3.09
N VAL A 358 -20.27 -6.69 2.99
CA VAL A 358 -19.59 -5.49 2.47
C VAL A 358 -19.60 -5.53 0.96
N GLY A 359 -20.38 -4.63 0.35
CA GLY A 359 -20.41 -4.42 -1.09
C GLY A 359 -19.16 -3.70 -1.61
N SER A 360 -19.01 -3.59 -2.92
CA SER A 360 -17.91 -2.89 -3.61
C SER A 360 -17.78 -1.39 -3.28
N SER A 361 -18.70 -0.82 -2.52
CA SER A 361 -18.66 0.56 -2.05
C SER A 361 -17.78 0.79 -0.81
N SER A 362 -17.27 -0.27 -0.18
CA SER A 362 -16.38 -0.17 0.98
C SER A 362 -14.95 -0.51 0.58
N PRO A 363 -13.93 0.26 1.03
CA PRO A 363 -12.52 -0.04 0.75
C PRO A 363 -12.05 -1.43 1.19
N SER A 364 -12.79 -2.09 2.08
CA SER A 364 -12.48 -3.46 2.54
C SER A 364 -12.65 -4.53 1.47
N TYR A 365 -13.37 -4.23 0.37
CA TYR A 365 -13.59 -5.19 -0.73
C TYR A 365 -12.27 -5.71 -1.32
N VAL A 366 -11.20 -4.91 -1.25
CA VAL A 366 -9.87 -5.27 -1.77
C VAL A 366 -9.27 -6.50 -1.07
N PHE A 367 -9.73 -6.81 0.14
CA PHE A 367 -9.38 -8.00 0.93
C PHE A 367 -10.65 -8.78 1.33
N ASN A 368 -11.57 -8.97 0.40
CA ASN A 368 -12.81 -9.73 0.60
C ASN A 368 -13.66 -9.26 1.80
N GLY A 369 -13.62 -7.99 2.13
CA GLY A 369 -14.34 -7.43 3.27
C GLY A 369 -13.67 -7.66 4.63
N GLY A 370 -12.48 -8.26 4.68
CA GLY A 370 -11.79 -8.60 5.94
C GLY A 370 -10.96 -7.48 6.54
N TYR A 371 -10.44 -6.56 5.72
CA TYR A 371 -9.51 -5.53 6.16
C TYR A 371 -9.58 -4.26 5.30
N ILE A 372 -9.44 -3.12 5.95
CA ILE A 372 -9.30 -1.82 5.27
C ILE A 372 -7.85 -1.35 5.42
N PRO A 373 -7.10 -1.12 4.33
CA PRO A 373 -5.73 -0.61 4.39
C PRO A 373 -5.63 0.71 5.15
N LEU A 374 -4.54 0.87 5.90
CA LEU A 374 -4.30 2.10 6.66
C LEU A 374 -4.21 3.35 5.77
N THR A 375 -3.66 3.21 4.57
CA THR A 375 -3.63 4.26 3.55
C THR A 375 -5.03 4.77 3.22
N ALA A 376 -5.99 3.87 2.98
CA ALA A 376 -7.38 4.22 2.71
C ALA A 376 -8.08 4.85 3.93
N VAL A 377 -7.79 4.38 5.15
CA VAL A 377 -8.33 4.99 6.39
C VAL A 377 -7.86 6.43 6.54
N LEU A 378 -6.57 6.68 6.32
CA LEU A 378 -5.99 8.03 6.40
C LEU A 378 -6.59 8.95 5.33
N CYS A 379 -6.63 8.50 4.07
CA CYS A 379 -7.25 9.26 2.98
C CYS A 379 -8.71 9.60 3.28
N ASN A 380 -9.51 8.60 3.66
CA ASN A 380 -10.91 8.81 4.00
C ASN A 380 -11.08 9.81 5.15
N THR A 381 -10.28 9.67 6.20
CA THR A 381 -10.37 10.57 7.35
C THR A 381 -10.03 12.01 6.98
N ILE A 382 -8.98 12.23 6.18
CA ILE A 382 -8.54 13.56 5.77
C ILE A 382 -9.51 14.21 4.79
N LEU A 383 -10.06 13.42 3.85
CA LEU A 383 -11.01 13.94 2.86
C LEU A 383 -12.40 14.23 3.44
N THR A 384 -12.86 13.41 4.40
CA THR A 384 -14.22 13.53 4.97
C THR A 384 -14.30 14.43 6.20
N SER A 385 -13.19 14.69 6.91
CA SER A 385 -13.21 15.54 8.10
C SER A 385 -13.32 17.02 7.73
N GLU A 386 -14.23 17.73 8.38
CA GLU A 386 -14.43 19.17 8.14
C GLU A 386 -13.34 19.99 8.81
N THR A 387 -12.88 19.55 9.98
CA THR A 387 -11.87 20.24 10.77
C THR A 387 -10.69 19.32 11.09
N LEU A 388 -9.53 19.94 11.31
CA LEU A 388 -8.34 19.22 11.76
C LEU A 388 -8.57 18.53 13.11
N SER A 389 -9.33 19.15 14.03
CA SER A 389 -9.65 18.57 15.34
C SER A 389 -10.43 17.27 15.23
N GLU A 390 -11.37 17.19 14.29
CA GLU A 390 -12.13 15.97 14.00
C GLU A 390 -11.21 14.87 13.46
N ALA A 391 -10.37 15.20 12.48
CA ALA A 391 -9.40 14.24 11.91
C ALA A 391 -8.48 13.68 12.99
N LEU A 392 -7.92 14.54 13.85
CA LEU A 392 -7.04 14.14 14.95
C LEU A 392 -7.72 13.24 15.97
N THR A 393 -8.99 13.48 16.24
CA THR A 393 -9.77 12.63 17.15
C THR A 393 -9.93 11.23 16.58
N LYS A 394 -10.25 11.12 15.30
CA LYS A 394 -10.36 9.84 14.59
C LYS A 394 -9.01 9.10 14.49
N LEU A 395 -7.91 9.85 14.28
CA LEU A 395 -6.55 9.31 14.13
C LEU A 395 -5.80 9.19 15.47
N SER A 396 -6.41 9.50 16.59
CA SER A 396 -5.80 9.43 17.93
C SER A 396 -5.17 8.08 18.32
N PRO A 397 -5.57 6.92 17.77
CA PRO A 397 -4.87 5.66 18.01
C PRO A 397 -3.46 5.60 17.44
N LEU A 398 -3.15 6.40 16.41
CA LEU A 398 -1.84 6.44 15.77
C LEU A 398 -0.90 7.36 16.57
N THR A 399 -0.14 6.77 17.49
CA THR A 399 0.72 7.52 18.42
C THR A 399 1.96 8.13 17.75
N GLU A 400 2.39 7.58 16.61
CA GLU A 400 3.56 8.04 15.85
C GLU A 400 3.21 9.04 14.75
N LEU A 401 1.92 9.37 14.60
CA LEU A 401 1.46 10.35 13.63
C LEU A 401 1.89 11.76 14.05
N LYS A 402 2.55 12.47 13.15
CA LYS A 402 2.90 13.87 13.28
C LYS A 402 2.23 14.70 12.17
N ILE A 403 2.02 15.98 12.45
CA ILE A 403 1.36 16.91 11.55
C ILE A 403 2.19 18.18 11.46
N GLY A 404 2.34 18.68 10.24
CA GLY A 404 3.09 19.89 9.94
C GLY A 404 2.47 20.70 8.81
N GLY A 405 3.17 21.74 8.38
CA GLY A 405 2.76 22.65 7.31
C GLY A 405 2.13 23.95 7.83
N ASN A 406 1.42 24.67 6.96
CA ASN A 406 0.81 25.97 7.26
C ASN A 406 -0.09 25.99 8.51
N VAL A 407 -0.65 24.83 8.85
CA VAL A 407 -1.48 24.65 10.05
C VAL A 407 -0.66 24.90 11.33
N VAL A 408 0.58 24.42 11.38
CA VAL A 408 1.46 24.58 12.55
C VAL A 408 2.02 26.00 12.62
N ALA A 409 2.35 26.60 11.48
CA ALA A 409 2.80 27.99 11.40
C ALA A 409 1.73 28.95 11.91
N ASN A 410 0.50 28.84 11.42
CA ASN A 410 -0.62 29.69 11.87
C ASN A 410 -0.97 29.50 13.36
N LEU A 411 -0.70 28.31 13.92
CA LEU A 411 -0.87 28.09 15.36
C LEU A 411 0.19 28.82 16.20
N LYS A 412 1.43 28.93 15.68
CA LYS A 412 2.49 29.73 16.34
C LYS A 412 2.13 31.23 16.29
N ASP A 413 1.73 31.73 15.12
CA ASP A 413 1.32 33.13 14.97
C ASP A 413 0.14 33.51 15.90
N GLY A 414 -0.84 32.62 16.07
CA GLY A 414 -1.94 32.81 17.01
C GLY A 414 -1.50 32.88 18.48
N MET A 415 -0.46 32.13 18.88
CA MET A 415 0.13 32.19 20.23
C MET A 415 1.07 33.41 20.40
N GLU A 416 1.80 33.76 19.34
CA GLU A 416 2.70 34.92 19.35
C GLU A 416 1.93 36.24 19.35
N THR A 417 0.78 36.32 18.66
CA THR A 417 -0.09 37.53 18.76
C THR A 417 -0.62 37.75 20.15
N LEU A 418 -0.71 36.75 21.00
CA LEU A 418 -0.98 36.93 22.45
C LEU A 418 0.25 37.41 23.22
N ASN A 419 1.45 37.06 22.77
CA ASN A 419 2.72 37.51 23.36
C ASN A 419 3.26 38.78 22.69
N GLU A 420 2.94 39.06 21.41
CA GLU A 420 3.41 40.24 20.65
C GLU A 420 2.73 41.56 21.00
N LYS A 421 1.76 41.57 21.88
CA LYS A 421 1.49 42.83 22.58
C LYS A 421 2.68 43.34 23.39
N LEU A 422 3.77 42.58 23.42
CA LEU A 422 4.98 42.89 24.17
C LEU A 422 6.29 43.03 23.37
N SER A 423 6.35 42.76 22.06
CA SER A 423 7.58 43.03 21.28
C SER A 423 7.32 43.15 19.78
N ASN A 424 7.57 44.35 19.26
CA ASN A 424 7.64 44.66 17.83
C ASN A 424 8.80 43.98 17.17
N ILE A 425 8.63 42.84 16.54
CA ILE A 425 9.58 42.27 15.57
C ILE A 425 8.79 41.68 14.40
N LYS A 426 9.02 42.23 13.21
CA LYS A 426 8.55 41.70 11.92
C LYS A 426 9.21 40.31 11.71
N LEU A 427 8.40 39.25 11.75
CA LEU A 427 8.81 37.99 11.18
C LEU A 427 8.13 37.82 9.82
N ASN A 428 8.94 37.57 8.79
CA ASN A 428 8.50 37.11 7.48
C ASN A 428 7.80 35.77 7.66
N SER A 429 6.62 35.62 7.07
CA SER A 429 5.85 34.38 7.05
C SER A 429 6.54 33.32 6.18
N GLU A 430 7.65 32.75 6.66
CA GLU A 430 8.29 31.60 6.07
C GLU A 430 7.53 30.35 6.49
N LEU A 431 7.12 29.55 5.51
CA LEU A 431 6.46 28.24 5.66
C LEU A 431 7.34 27.33 6.51
N GLU A 432 7.01 27.13 7.77
CA GLU A 432 7.69 26.14 8.61
C GLU A 432 7.11 24.75 8.36
N PHE A 433 7.96 23.79 8.00
CA PHE A 433 7.64 22.36 7.93
C PHE A 433 7.52 21.70 9.31
N GLY A 434 7.76 22.45 10.41
CA GLY A 434 7.80 21.90 11.77
C GLY A 434 6.61 21.00 12.10
N CYS A 435 6.90 19.75 12.49
CA CYS A 435 5.89 18.76 12.83
C CYS A 435 5.65 18.66 14.33
N LYS A 436 4.37 18.50 14.72
CA LYS A 436 3.96 18.24 16.11
C LYS A 436 3.19 16.93 16.23
N ASP A 437 3.36 16.25 17.37
CA ASP A 437 2.61 15.04 17.69
C ASP A 437 1.11 15.31 17.82
N VAL A 438 0.29 14.33 17.44
CA VAL A 438 -1.17 14.37 17.55
C VAL A 438 -1.64 14.76 18.95
N LYS A 439 -0.99 14.26 20.01
CA LYS A 439 -1.34 14.59 21.40
C LYS A 439 -1.07 16.06 21.73
N SER A 440 0.04 16.61 21.29
CA SER A 440 0.42 18.00 21.48
C SER A 440 -0.53 18.93 20.72
N MET A 441 -0.82 18.60 19.45
CA MET A 441 -1.79 19.32 18.64
C MET A 441 -3.20 19.27 19.23
N SER A 442 -3.67 18.10 19.65
CA SER A 442 -4.99 17.95 20.28
C SER A 442 -5.12 18.74 21.59
N LYS A 443 -4.04 18.88 22.37
CA LYS A 443 -4.04 19.73 23.57
C LYS A 443 -4.14 21.22 23.19
N MET A 444 -3.38 21.67 22.18
CA MET A 444 -3.41 23.04 21.69
C MET A 444 -4.79 23.43 21.16
N LEU A 445 -5.40 22.57 20.34
CA LEU A 445 -6.74 22.79 19.79
C LEU A 445 -7.85 22.78 20.86
N LYS A 446 -7.65 22.07 21.97
CA LYS A 446 -8.57 22.08 23.10
C LYS A 446 -8.43 23.34 23.98
N SER A 447 -7.21 23.92 24.04
CA SER A 447 -6.98 25.15 24.80
C SER A 447 -7.57 26.38 24.11
N ASP A 448 -7.75 26.34 22.79
CA ASP A 448 -8.40 27.41 22.03
C ASP A 448 -9.42 26.81 21.02
N PRO A 449 -10.71 26.75 21.37
CA PRO A 449 -11.77 26.19 20.51
C PRO A 449 -11.93 26.95 19.18
N ASN A 450 -11.58 28.23 19.10
CA ASN A 450 -11.67 29.01 17.86
C ASN A 450 -10.60 28.54 16.84
N LEU A 451 -9.46 28.12 17.32
CA LEU A 451 -8.39 27.56 16.46
C LEU A 451 -8.83 26.30 15.73
N GLY A 452 -9.56 25.40 16.42
CA GLY A 452 -10.03 24.15 15.82
C GLY A 452 -10.97 24.32 14.63
N ASN A 453 -11.76 25.40 14.66
CA ASN A 453 -12.71 25.76 13.59
C ASN A 453 -12.06 26.63 12.50
N ALA A 454 -10.89 27.22 12.77
CA ALA A 454 -10.20 28.09 11.83
C ALA A 454 -9.49 27.31 10.69
N PHE A 455 -9.36 25.99 10.80
CA PHE A 455 -8.67 25.16 9.82
C PHE A 455 -9.60 24.13 9.18
N PRO A 456 -10.33 24.51 8.11
CA PRO A 456 -11.04 23.54 7.31
C PRO A 456 -10.01 22.61 6.63
N LEU A 457 -10.13 21.30 6.87
CA LEU A 457 -9.20 20.34 6.30
C LEU A 457 -9.49 20.12 4.81
N LYS A 458 -10.67 19.79 4.42
CA LYS A 458 -11.19 19.48 3.05
C LYS A 458 -10.20 19.79 1.89
N PRO A 459 -9.09 19.06 1.78
CA PRO A 459 -8.16 19.25 0.68
C PRO A 459 -8.81 18.76 -0.62
N LYS A 460 -8.60 19.49 -1.72
CA LYS A 460 -9.07 19.08 -3.04
C LYS A 460 -8.30 17.86 -3.58
N SER A 461 -7.05 17.73 -3.17
CA SER A 461 -6.16 16.66 -3.60
C SER A 461 -5.28 16.19 -2.43
N VAL A 462 -5.07 14.89 -2.35
CA VAL A 462 -4.21 14.25 -1.35
C VAL A 462 -3.15 13.43 -2.06
N LEU A 463 -1.88 13.70 -1.77
CA LEU A 463 -0.76 12.86 -2.20
C LEU A 463 -0.39 11.89 -1.08
N VAL A 464 -0.38 10.60 -1.38
CA VAL A 464 0.08 9.56 -0.45
C VAL A 464 1.42 9.02 -0.92
N TYR A 465 2.41 9.04 -0.05
CA TYR A 465 3.72 8.45 -0.29
C TYR A 465 4.01 7.36 0.74
N VAL A 466 4.27 6.14 0.27
CA VAL A 466 4.60 5.01 1.14
C VAL A 466 6.08 4.68 1.02
N ILE A 467 6.83 4.89 2.11
CA ILE A 467 8.25 4.54 2.20
C ILE A 467 8.36 3.02 2.32
N GLY A 468 8.88 2.37 1.29
CA GLY A 468 8.98 0.91 1.21
C GLY A 468 7.99 0.26 0.25
N GLY A 469 7.21 1.08 -0.48
CA GLY A 469 6.33 0.62 -1.55
C GLY A 469 4.86 0.50 -1.14
N VAL A 470 3.97 0.61 -2.13
CA VAL A 470 2.53 0.47 -2.03
C VAL A 470 2.08 -0.73 -2.87
N ASN A 471 1.05 -1.45 -2.45
CA ASN A 471 0.50 -2.54 -3.24
C ASN A 471 -0.74 -2.09 -4.05
N TYR A 472 -1.09 -2.85 -5.09
CA TYR A 472 -2.23 -2.51 -5.95
C TYR A 472 -3.59 -2.56 -5.23
N ALA A 473 -3.73 -3.37 -4.18
CA ALA A 473 -4.95 -3.38 -3.37
C ALA A 473 -5.12 -2.09 -2.57
N GLU A 474 -4.05 -1.51 -2.04
CA GLU A 474 -4.08 -0.22 -1.37
C GLU A 474 -4.47 0.91 -2.32
N ILE A 475 -3.96 0.89 -3.56
CA ILE A 475 -4.33 1.86 -4.60
C ILE A 475 -5.82 1.75 -4.91
N ALA A 476 -6.31 0.53 -5.12
CA ALA A 476 -7.73 0.27 -5.38
C ALA A 476 -8.63 0.69 -4.20
N ALA A 477 -8.18 0.51 -2.96
CA ALA A 477 -8.90 0.97 -1.78
C ALA A 477 -8.98 2.51 -1.70
N CYS A 478 -7.90 3.20 -2.06
CA CYS A 478 -7.88 4.67 -2.13
C CYS A 478 -8.77 5.20 -3.26
N ASP A 479 -8.84 4.52 -4.40
CA ASP A 479 -9.74 4.87 -5.52
C ASP A 479 -11.21 4.85 -5.10
N VAL A 480 -11.63 3.82 -4.33
CA VAL A 480 -13.00 3.78 -3.76
C VAL A 480 -13.24 4.95 -2.81
N VAL A 481 -12.27 5.32 -2.00
CA VAL A 481 -12.41 6.49 -1.11
C VAL A 481 -12.57 7.77 -1.93
N GLN A 482 -11.78 7.93 -3.00
CA GLN A 482 -11.87 9.08 -3.90
C GLN A 482 -13.24 9.19 -4.58
N THR A 483 -13.81 8.06 -5.03
CA THR A 483 -15.12 8.05 -5.70
C THR A 483 -16.29 8.26 -4.74
N ALA A 484 -16.11 8.00 -3.45
CA ALA A 484 -17.13 8.14 -2.43
C ALA A 484 -17.16 9.55 -1.77
N THR A 485 -16.10 10.33 -1.93
CA THR A 485 -15.94 11.71 -1.38
C THR A 485 -16.13 12.77 -2.43
#